data_e16a33e0a47bc114c1e410f3c2d7b47f
#
_entry.id   e16a33e0a47bc114c1e410f3c2d7b47f
#
_cell.length_a   1.000
_cell.length_b   1.000
_cell.length_c   1.000
_cell.angle_alpha   90.00
_cell.angle_beta   90.00
_cell.angle_gamma   90.00
#
_symmetry.space_group_name_H-M   'P 1'
#
loop_
_entity.id
_entity.type
_entity.pdbx_description
1 polymer ?
#
loop_
_entity_poly.entity_id
_entity_poly.type
_entity_poly.pdbx_seq_one_letter_code
_entity_poly.pdbx_strand_id
1 'polypeptide(L)'
;MSGAQAKTLELNARQRRILFRSWHRGMREVDLLLGRFVNDEIGNLGSSELDDYELLLEAQDRDIFSWLTGEAETPSAYDTPVFRKILAFHSHAGPIHT
;
A
#
# COMPACT_ATOMS: atom_id res chain seq x y z
N MET A 1 -17.60 -9.69 -3.00
CA MET A 1 -17.19 -9.07 -3.01
C MET A 1 -17.47 -8.33 -2.39
N SER A 2 -17.57 -8.07 -1.89
CA SER A 2 -17.98 -7.46 -1.39
C SER A 2 -17.54 -6.74 -0.28
N GLY A 3 -16.77 -7.20 0.59
CA GLY A 3 -16.26 -6.44 1.67
C GLY A 3 -15.50 -5.23 1.19
N ALA A 4 -14.68 -5.40 0.21
CA ALA A 4 -13.91 -4.30 -0.33
C ALA A 4 -14.80 -3.25 -0.92
N GLN A 5 -15.86 -3.67 -1.54
CA GLN A 5 -16.76 -2.76 -2.16
C GLN A 5 -17.52 -1.95 -1.14
N ALA A 6 -17.92 -2.58 -0.06
CA ALA A 6 -18.62 -1.89 1.00
C ALA A 6 -17.71 -0.84 1.63
N LYS A 7 -16.45 -1.19 1.83
CA LYS A 7 -15.49 -0.23 2.36
C LYS A 7 -15.31 0.94 1.43
N THR A 8 -15.28 0.67 0.14
CA THR A 8 -15.10 1.71 -0.84
C THR A 8 -16.23 2.72 -0.78
N LEU A 9 -17.44 2.28 -0.53
CA LEU A 9 -18.57 3.17 -0.46
C LEU A 9 -18.49 4.12 0.73
N GLU A 10 -17.75 3.73 1.75
CA GLU A 10 -17.61 4.54 2.95
C GLU A 10 -16.38 5.44 2.93
N LEU A 11 -15.58 5.35 1.91
CA LEU A 11 -14.34 6.11 1.85
C LEU A 11 -14.55 7.51 1.30
N ASN A 12 -13.72 8.44 1.74
CA ASN A 12 -13.76 9.79 1.21
C ASN A 12 -13.02 9.83 -0.13
N ALA A 13 -13.04 10.98 -0.77
CA ALA A 13 -12.44 11.13 -2.09
C ALA A 13 -10.94 10.84 -2.10
N ARG A 14 -10.25 11.30 -1.06
CA ARG A 14 -8.81 11.08 -0.96
C ARG A 14 -8.49 9.59 -0.88
N GLN A 15 -9.23 8.89 -0.03
CA GLN A 15 -9.02 7.47 0.14
C GLN A 15 -9.32 6.70 -1.14
N ARG A 16 -10.37 7.10 -1.85
CA ARG A 16 -10.70 6.44 -3.11
C ARG A 16 -9.62 6.65 -4.16
N ARG A 17 -9.02 7.84 -4.21
CA ARG A 17 -7.93 8.10 -5.13
C ARG A 17 -6.72 7.23 -4.81
N ILE A 18 -6.41 7.11 -3.53
CA ILE A 18 -5.29 6.29 -3.08
C ILE A 18 -5.53 4.85 -3.46
N LEU A 19 -6.74 4.36 -3.23
CA LEU A 19 -7.10 2.99 -3.57
C LEU A 19 -6.92 2.75 -5.08
N PHE A 20 -7.42 3.66 -5.89
CA PHE A 20 -7.29 3.53 -7.33
C PHE A 20 -5.82 3.52 -7.76
N ARG A 21 -5.04 4.47 -7.26
CA ARG A 21 -3.63 4.57 -7.62
C ARG A 21 -2.84 3.34 -7.19
N SER A 22 -3.22 2.73 -6.09
CA SER A 22 -2.52 1.56 -5.60
C SER A 22 -2.72 0.34 -6.50
N TRP A 23 -3.87 0.27 -7.16
CA TRP A 23 -4.18 -0.85 -8.05
C TRP A 23 -3.81 -0.61 -9.51
N HIS A 24 -3.42 0.60 -9.86
CA HIS A 24 -3.16 0.95 -11.26
C HIS A 24 -1.77 1.51 -11.45
N ARG A 25 -0.80 0.74 -11.00
CA ARG A 25 0.59 1.10 -11.21
C ARG A 25 1.09 0.38 -12.44
N GLY A 26 2.33 0.61 -12.80
CA GLY A 26 2.87 0.00 -13.99
C GLY A 26 3.40 -1.40 -13.79
N MET A 27 3.53 -1.84 -12.56
CA MET A 27 4.10 -3.12 -12.25
C MET A 27 3.09 -3.95 -11.47
N ARG A 28 2.74 -5.11 -12.01
CA ARG A 28 1.70 -5.93 -11.43
C ARG A 28 1.99 -6.35 -9.99
N GLU A 29 3.24 -6.68 -9.72
CA GLU A 29 3.62 -7.10 -8.37
C GLU A 29 3.35 -5.99 -7.36
N VAL A 30 3.62 -4.74 -7.75
CA VAL A 30 3.39 -3.61 -6.86
C VAL A 30 1.90 -3.35 -6.72
N ASP A 31 1.12 -3.53 -7.79
CA ASP A 31 -0.33 -3.43 -7.70
C ASP A 31 -0.85 -4.38 -6.63
N LEU A 32 -0.36 -5.60 -6.63
CA LEU A 32 -0.82 -6.58 -5.66
C LEU A 32 -0.37 -6.25 -4.25
N LEU A 33 0.90 -5.85 -4.10
CA LEU A 33 1.43 -5.55 -2.77
C LEU A 33 0.72 -4.35 -2.14
N LEU A 34 0.59 -3.28 -2.89
CA LEU A 34 -0.03 -2.08 -2.36
C LEU A 34 -1.55 -2.18 -2.37
N GLY A 35 -2.10 -2.75 -3.43
CA GLY A 35 -3.55 -2.85 -3.55
C GLY A 35 -4.18 -3.66 -2.45
N ARG A 36 -3.59 -4.81 -2.14
CA ARG A 36 -4.12 -5.65 -1.08
C ARG A 36 -4.06 -4.95 0.28
N PHE A 37 -2.96 -4.25 0.50
CA PHE A 37 -2.80 -3.54 1.75
C PHE A 37 -3.88 -2.48 1.91
N VAL A 38 -4.07 -1.63 0.90
CA VAL A 38 -5.05 -0.57 1.05
C VAL A 38 -6.48 -1.09 1.06
N ASN A 39 -6.75 -2.18 0.36
CA ASN A 39 -8.08 -2.78 0.43
C ASN A 39 -8.48 -3.06 1.87
N ASP A 40 -7.54 -3.58 2.65
CA ASP A 40 -7.83 -3.98 4.02
C ASP A 40 -7.64 -2.85 5.02
N GLU A 41 -6.67 -1.97 4.77
CA GLU A 41 -6.24 -1.03 5.79
C GLU A 41 -6.59 0.43 5.57
N ILE A 42 -7.06 0.78 4.36
CA ILE A 42 -7.24 2.20 4.05
C ILE A 42 -8.15 2.91 5.04
N GLY A 43 -9.15 2.25 5.54
CA GLY A 43 -10.08 2.84 6.50
C GLY A 43 -9.47 3.03 7.87
N ASN A 44 -8.35 2.37 8.14
CA ASN A 44 -7.68 2.44 9.44
C ASN A 44 -6.49 3.38 9.44
N LEU A 45 -6.18 4.00 8.31
CA LEU A 45 -5.03 4.88 8.23
C LEU A 45 -5.41 6.30 8.58
N GLY A 46 -4.64 6.91 9.47
CA GLY A 46 -4.88 8.29 9.84
C GLY A 46 -4.32 9.23 8.81
N SER A 47 -4.58 10.51 9.01
CA SER A 47 -4.16 11.54 8.08
C SER A 47 -2.66 11.55 7.82
N SER A 48 -1.89 11.42 8.87
CA SER A 48 -0.44 11.40 8.75
C SER A 48 0.04 10.20 7.96
N GLU A 49 -0.59 9.05 8.19
CA GLU A 49 -0.22 7.84 7.46
C GLU A 49 -0.60 7.94 5.99
N LEU A 50 -1.72 8.59 5.70
CA LEU A 50 -2.11 8.80 4.32
C LEU A 50 -1.14 9.73 3.60
N ASP A 51 -0.63 10.74 4.30
CA ASP A 51 0.38 11.63 3.74
C ASP A 51 1.62 10.83 3.35
N ASP A 52 2.08 9.98 4.25
CA ASP A 52 3.27 9.17 4.01
C ASP A 52 3.04 8.16 2.90
N TYR A 53 1.84 7.61 2.85
CA TYR A 53 1.51 6.64 1.82
C TYR A 53 1.48 7.31 0.45
N GLU A 54 0.91 8.51 0.37
CA GLU A 54 0.89 9.24 -0.90
C GLU A 54 2.30 9.58 -1.37
N LEU A 55 3.20 9.87 -0.43
CA LEU A 55 4.59 10.09 -0.79
C LEU A 55 5.17 8.82 -1.41
N LEU A 56 4.88 7.68 -0.81
CA LEU A 56 5.36 6.41 -1.34
C LEU A 56 4.85 6.19 -2.75
N LEU A 57 3.60 6.56 -3.02
CA LEU A 57 3.03 6.38 -4.36
C LEU A 57 3.75 7.21 -5.42
N GLU A 58 4.52 8.21 -5.03
CA GLU A 58 5.29 9.00 -5.97
C GLU A 58 6.59 8.31 -6.39
N ALA A 59 7.00 7.29 -5.67
CA ALA A 59 8.21 6.57 -6.02
C ALA A 59 7.96 5.63 -7.19
N GLN A 60 9.03 5.19 -7.82
CA GLN A 60 8.91 4.28 -8.94
C GLN A 60 8.60 2.87 -8.48
N ASP A 61 7.84 2.16 -9.27
CA ASP A 61 7.43 0.80 -8.91
C ASP A 61 8.61 -0.11 -8.63
N ARG A 62 9.63 -0.03 -9.44
CA ARG A 62 10.80 -0.88 -9.26
C ARG A 62 11.45 -0.65 -7.91
N ASP A 63 11.52 0.61 -7.50
CA ASP A 63 12.09 0.94 -6.21
C ASP A 63 11.22 0.44 -5.07
N ILE A 64 9.93 0.66 -5.17
CA ILE A 64 9.00 0.18 -4.16
C ILE A 64 9.10 -1.33 -4.01
N PHE A 65 9.17 -2.02 -5.12
CA PHE A 65 9.28 -3.47 -5.10
C PHE A 65 10.56 -3.91 -4.42
N SER A 66 11.69 -3.25 -4.73
CA SER A 66 12.97 -3.58 -4.12
C SER A 66 12.94 -3.37 -2.62
N TRP A 67 12.28 -2.31 -2.18
CA TRP A 67 12.21 -2.02 -0.75
C TRP A 67 11.30 -3.01 -0.03
N LEU A 68 10.17 -3.34 -0.63
CA LEU A 68 9.22 -4.24 0.02
C LEU A 68 9.71 -5.68 0.06
N THR A 69 10.54 -6.06 -0.89
CA THR A 69 11.09 -7.43 -0.93
C THR A 69 12.41 -7.55 -0.19
N GLY A 70 12.98 -6.44 0.22
CA GLY A 70 14.26 -6.48 0.92
C GLY A 70 15.46 -6.52 0.00
N GLU A 71 15.27 -6.38 -1.30
CA GLU A 71 16.38 -6.38 -2.23
C GLU A 71 17.26 -5.14 -2.05
N ALA A 72 16.64 -4.04 -1.65
CA ALA A 72 17.36 -2.81 -1.42
C ALA A 72 16.88 -2.19 -0.14
N GLU A 73 17.76 -1.44 0.50
CA GLU A 73 17.44 -0.77 1.75
C GLU A 73 16.47 0.37 1.48
N THR A 74 15.47 0.53 2.33
CA THR A 74 14.48 1.58 2.17
C THR A 74 15.10 2.91 2.59
N PRO A 75 15.07 3.93 1.72
CA PRO A 75 15.56 5.25 2.11
C PRO A 75 14.77 5.81 3.27
N SER A 76 15.40 6.61 4.10
CA SER A 76 14.74 7.11 5.30
C SER A 76 13.47 7.89 5.01
N ALA A 77 13.41 8.57 3.87
CA ALA A 77 12.22 9.33 3.51
C ALA A 77 10.99 8.45 3.35
N TYR A 78 11.17 7.19 3.03
CA TYR A 78 10.08 6.26 2.81
C TYR A 78 9.94 5.23 3.93
N ASP A 79 10.86 5.26 4.90
CA ASP A 79 10.83 4.33 6.02
C ASP A 79 9.92 4.90 7.10
N THR A 80 8.64 4.88 6.83
CA THR A 80 7.62 5.53 7.65
C THR A 80 6.80 4.47 8.37
N PRO A 81 6.01 4.88 9.37
CA PRO A 81 5.14 3.90 10.06
C PRO A 81 4.22 3.16 9.11
N VAL A 82 3.66 3.84 8.09
CA VAL A 82 2.77 3.15 7.17
C VAL A 82 3.55 2.16 6.30
N PHE A 83 4.79 2.49 5.94
CA PHE A 83 5.59 1.55 5.17
C PHE A 83 5.85 0.28 5.98
N ARG A 84 6.11 0.44 7.27
CA ARG A 84 6.31 -0.70 8.15
C ARG A 84 5.04 -1.51 8.32
N LYS A 85 3.89 -0.85 8.28
CA LYS A 85 2.62 -1.55 8.31
C LYS A 85 2.43 -2.40 7.07
N ILE A 86 2.88 -1.90 5.91
CA ILE A 86 2.80 -2.67 4.67
C ILE A 86 3.66 -3.92 4.79
N LEU A 87 4.87 -3.76 5.29
CA LEU A 87 5.75 -4.91 5.49
C LEU A 87 5.13 -5.92 6.43
N ALA A 88 4.58 -5.46 7.54
CA ALA A 88 3.98 -6.35 8.52
C ALA A 88 2.74 -7.03 7.95
N PHE A 89 1.96 -6.31 7.16
CA PHE A 89 0.77 -6.85 6.55
C PHE A 89 1.11 -8.07 5.70
N HIS A 90 2.13 -7.95 4.88
CA HIS A 90 2.50 -9.05 4.00
C HIS A 90 3.17 -10.21 4.74
N SER A 91 3.87 -9.91 5.82
CA SER A 91 4.42 -10.96 6.65
C SER A 91 3.34 -11.75 7.33
N HIS A 92 2.35 -11.03 7.89
CA HIS A 92 1.27 -11.68 8.61
C HIS A 92 0.30 -12.38 7.71
N ALA A 93 0.13 -11.89 6.51
CA ALA A 93 -0.77 -12.50 5.59
C ALA A 93 -0.27 -13.85 5.16
N GLY A 94 0.90 -14.18 5.59
CA GLY A 94 1.45 -15.46 5.31
C GLY A 94 2.01 -15.50 3.94
N PRO A 95 2.37 -16.65 3.55
CA PRO A 95 3.05 -16.80 2.29
C PRO A 95 2.16 -16.42 1.20
N ILE A 96 2.33 -15.27 0.74
CA ILE A 96 1.60 -14.85 -0.36
C ILE A 96 1.88 -15.64 -1.52
N HIS A 97 3.02 -16.15 -1.54
CA HIS A 97 3.40 -16.94 -2.63
C HIS A 97 2.79 -18.29 -2.61
N THR A 98 2.13 -18.63 -1.62
CA THR A 98 1.51 -19.95 -1.64
C THR A 98 0.11 -19.89 -2.12
#